data_20c5c07198df6009083b7f01c8d93180
#
_entry.id   20c5c07198df6009083b7f01c8d93180
#
_cell.length_a   1.000
_cell.length_b   1.000
_cell.length_c   1.000
_cell.angle_alpha   90.00
_cell.angle_beta   90.00
_cell.angle_gamma   90.00
#
_symmetry.space_group_name_H-M   'P 1'
#
loop_
_entity.id
_entity.type
_entity.pdbx_description
1 polymer ?
#
loop_
_entity_poly.entity_id
_entity_poly.type
_entity_poly.pdbx_seq_one_letter_code
_entity_poly.pdbx_strand_id
1 'polypeptide(L)'
;MKKILLTLALAFCCAAGQGQTTAIPAGVNIQELNTKWAKFTQYAEQKQINKAVEEGIRISTLFTQNRQYKEAFATCRQMDALIYYNEQEKKSPEYKLRFMVGKERLRMYTNLKNTEQCKILLKQLHSYTDQLKSDSLQEELLMTEANYYQTFGMTDKSLECYNILFQKRSTGKDEKGIDQCYKDMLGYAEQNNNAPLAIAMRKLYTSWQDSIKAVKTANELNTLQQKYETSQKTLQEKEDKITTNLIIIIALCVLSAILAAGLLFLATLLFKHIRQVKKLKHSLQIANENNEQKSKFIGNISAQIEPSLNTIDEATKGTISTPILHENIKALKELM
;
A
#
# COMPACT_ATOMS: atom_id res chain seq x y z
N MET A 1 -1.95 -34.02 11.97
CA MET A 1 -2.03 -32.65 11.42
C MET A 1 -1.76 -32.58 9.91
N LYS A 2 -0.63 -33.09 9.36
CA LYS A 2 -0.38 -33.06 7.88
C LYS A 2 -1.53 -33.62 7.04
N LYS A 3 -2.20 -34.70 7.47
CA LYS A 3 -3.32 -35.29 6.71
C LYS A 3 -4.61 -34.45 6.75
N ILE A 4 -4.86 -33.67 7.81
CA ILE A 4 -6.10 -32.89 7.98
C ILE A 4 -5.94 -31.52 7.29
N LEU A 5 -4.77 -30.89 7.35
CA LEU A 5 -4.45 -29.69 6.56
C LEU A 5 -4.43 -30.01 5.06
N LEU A 6 -3.91 -31.19 4.69
CA LEU A 6 -3.93 -31.67 3.31
C LEU A 6 -5.37 -31.95 2.81
N THR A 7 -6.24 -32.46 3.67
CA THR A 7 -7.67 -32.65 3.31
C THR A 7 -8.43 -31.34 3.23
N LEU A 8 -8.14 -30.34 4.04
CA LEU A 8 -8.73 -28.99 3.93
C LEU A 8 -8.22 -28.24 2.68
N ALA A 9 -6.93 -28.31 2.39
CA ALA A 9 -6.35 -27.77 1.17
C ALA A 9 -6.80 -28.53 -0.08
N LEU A 10 -6.86 -29.89 -0.02
CA LEU A 10 -7.37 -30.73 -1.10
C LEU A 10 -8.87 -30.59 -1.31
N ALA A 11 -9.68 -30.39 -0.29
CA ALA A 11 -11.11 -30.12 -0.46
C ALA A 11 -11.38 -28.82 -1.23
N PHE A 12 -10.50 -27.83 -1.13
CA PHE A 12 -10.60 -26.60 -1.93
C PHE A 12 -9.97 -26.75 -3.33
N CYS A 13 -8.85 -27.47 -3.45
CA CYS A 13 -8.24 -27.78 -4.75
C CYS A 13 -9.10 -28.80 -5.53
N CYS A 14 -9.77 -29.74 -4.87
CA CYS A 14 -10.72 -30.66 -5.54
C CYS A 14 -12.03 -29.96 -5.93
N ALA A 15 -12.49 -28.94 -5.19
CA ALA A 15 -13.60 -28.08 -5.61
C ALA A 15 -13.22 -27.18 -6.80
N ALA A 16 -11.94 -26.86 -6.96
CA ALA A 16 -11.40 -26.13 -8.11
C ALA A 16 -11.02 -27.04 -9.28
N GLY A 17 -10.83 -28.38 -9.03
CA GLY A 17 -10.32 -29.35 -10.02
C GLY A 17 -11.37 -30.33 -10.56
N GLN A 18 -12.55 -30.43 -9.97
CA GLN A 18 -13.64 -31.28 -10.48
C GLN A 18 -14.88 -30.44 -10.79
N GLY A 19 -15.00 -29.96 -12.00
CA GLY A 19 -16.23 -29.84 -12.78
C GLY A 19 -17.41 -29.04 -12.25
N GLN A 20 -17.30 -28.36 -11.12
CA GLN A 20 -18.13 -27.21 -10.79
C GLN A 20 -17.24 -25.97 -10.88
N THR A 21 -17.17 -25.42 -12.07
CA THR A 21 -16.86 -24.03 -12.29
C THR A 21 -17.87 -23.21 -11.47
N THR A 22 -17.63 -23.02 -10.18
CA THR A 22 -18.14 -21.83 -9.52
C THR A 22 -17.53 -20.71 -10.33
N ALA A 23 -18.31 -20.16 -11.25
CA ALA A 23 -17.93 -19.02 -12.05
C ALA A 23 -17.34 -18.02 -11.08
N ILE A 24 -16.04 -17.77 -11.18
CA ILE A 24 -15.39 -16.73 -10.37
C ILE A 24 -16.10 -15.46 -10.83
N PRO A 25 -16.88 -14.81 -9.96
CA PRO A 25 -17.72 -13.72 -10.39
C PRO A 25 -16.86 -12.59 -10.91
N ALA A 26 -17.34 -11.91 -11.93
CA ALA A 26 -16.73 -10.71 -12.47
C ALA A 26 -16.47 -9.69 -11.33
N GLY A 27 -15.21 -9.32 -11.12
CA GLY A 27 -14.83 -8.29 -10.13
C GLY A 27 -13.71 -8.68 -9.16
N VAL A 28 -13.45 -9.96 -8.91
CA VAL A 28 -12.32 -10.38 -8.06
C VAL A 28 -11.05 -10.51 -8.89
N ASN A 29 -9.98 -9.86 -8.47
CA ASN A 29 -8.66 -10.10 -9.05
C ASN A 29 -8.19 -11.50 -8.66
N ILE A 30 -8.29 -12.45 -9.59
CA ILE A 30 -7.94 -13.86 -9.38
C ILE A 30 -6.49 -14.03 -8.94
N GLN A 31 -5.58 -13.25 -9.52
CA GLN A 31 -4.15 -13.33 -9.19
C GLN A 31 -3.89 -12.87 -7.75
N GLU A 32 -4.54 -11.81 -7.32
CA GLU A 32 -4.46 -11.34 -5.93
C GLU A 32 -5.04 -12.38 -4.96
N LEU A 33 -6.19 -12.92 -5.27
CA LEU A 33 -6.85 -13.95 -4.47
C LEU A 33 -5.97 -15.21 -4.32
N ASN A 34 -5.42 -15.70 -5.42
CA ASN A 34 -4.53 -16.87 -5.42
C ASN A 34 -3.26 -16.61 -4.60
N THR A 35 -2.69 -15.40 -4.70
CA THR A 35 -1.51 -15.02 -3.90
C THR A 35 -1.83 -15.02 -2.41
N LYS A 36 -2.99 -14.50 -2.01
CA LYS A 36 -3.42 -14.50 -0.60
C LYS A 36 -3.70 -15.91 -0.09
N TRP A 37 -4.34 -16.76 -0.89
CA TRP A 37 -4.56 -18.16 -0.56
C TRP A 37 -3.26 -18.92 -0.38
N ALA A 38 -2.29 -18.74 -1.27
CA ALA A 38 -0.97 -19.35 -1.15
C ALA A 38 -0.29 -18.95 0.17
N LYS A 39 -0.35 -17.66 0.56
CA LYS A 39 0.17 -17.19 1.85
C LYS A 39 -0.59 -17.78 3.03
N PHE A 40 -1.92 -17.81 2.97
CA PHE A 40 -2.75 -18.42 4.02
C PHE A 40 -2.34 -19.87 4.26
N THR A 41 -2.23 -20.67 3.20
CA THR A 41 -1.83 -22.07 3.27
C THR A 41 -0.40 -22.20 3.82
N GLN A 42 0.54 -21.42 3.30
CA GLN A 42 1.94 -21.43 3.76
C GLN A 42 2.04 -21.13 5.26
N TYR A 43 1.35 -20.08 5.75
CA TYR A 43 1.37 -19.73 7.17
C TYR A 43 0.69 -20.80 8.04
N ALA A 44 -0.39 -21.41 7.56
CA ALA A 44 -1.05 -22.50 8.26
C ALA A 44 -0.14 -23.73 8.38
N GLU A 45 0.57 -24.11 7.31
CA GLU A 45 1.55 -25.20 7.31
C GLU A 45 2.74 -24.93 8.24
N GLN A 46 3.20 -23.68 8.29
CA GLN A 46 4.26 -23.22 9.18
C GLN A 46 3.80 -23.02 10.62
N LYS A 47 2.55 -23.32 10.95
CA LYS A 47 1.91 -23.07 12.28
C LYS A 47 1.97 -21.61 12.73
N GLN A 48 2.09 -20.67 11.80
CA GLN A 48 2.00 -19.23 12.07
C GLN A 48 0.54 -18.78 12.04
N ILE A 49 -0.25 -19.29 13.01
CA ILE A 49 -1.72 -19.19 12.99
C ILE A 49 -2.20 -17.72 12.95
N ASN A 50 -1.55 -16.81 13.68
CA ASN A 50 -1.88 -15.39 13.65
C ASN A 50 -1.84 -14.82 12.22
N LYS A 51 -0.74 -15.09 11.50
CA LYS A 51 -0.56 -14.62 10.12
C LYS A 51 -1.53 -15.31 9.16
N ALA A 52 -1.81 -16.60 9.38
CA ALA A 52 -2.81 -17.31 8.59
C ALA A 52 -4.19 -16.68 8.77
N VAL A 53 -4.62 -16.38 10.00
CA VAL A 53 -5.90 -15.71 10.28
C VAL A 53 -5.95 -14.32 9.67
N GLU A 54 -4.87 -13.54 9.73
CA GLU A 54 -4.81 -12.22 9.08
C GLU A 54 -4.99 -12.31 7.56
N GLU A 55 -4.31 -13.25 6.89
CA GLU A 55 -4.52 -13.47 5.44
C GLU A 55 -5.93 -13.99 5.15
N GLY A 56 -6.47 -14.88 5.99
CA GLY A 56 -7.86 -15.34 5.88
C GLY A 56 -8.87 -14.19 5.96
N ILE A 57 -8.67 -13.23 6.86
CA ILE A 57 -9.49 -12.01 6.96
C ILE A 57 -9.37 -11.18 5.68
N ARG A 58 -8.18 -11.01 5.13
CA ARG A 58 -7.99 -10.28 3.86
C ARG A 58 -8.73 -10.97 2.70
N ILE A 59 -8.69 -12.30 2.64
CA ILE A 59 -9.46 -13.10 1.65
C ILE A 59 -10.96 -12.92 1.86
N SER A 60 -11.45 -13.06 3.10
CA SER A 60 -12.85 -12.85 3.45
C SER A 60 -13.33 -11.44 3.09
N THR A 61 -12.49 -10.43 3.31
CA THR A 61 -12.77 -9.04 2.95
C THR A 61 -12.93 -8.88 1.43
N LEU A 62 -12.03 -9.47 0.62
CA LEU A 62 -12.16 -9.45 -0.85
C LEU A 62 -13.47 -10.07 -1.31
N PHE A 63 -13.85 -11.23 -0.76
CA PHE A 63 -15.13 -11.86 -1.08
C PHE A 63 -16.32 -10.99 -0.66
N THR A 64 -16.27 -10.39 0.53
CA THR A 64 -17.35 -9.52 1.02
C THR A 64 -17.51 -8.26 0.17
N GLN A 65 -16.43 -7.62 -0.27
CA GLN A 65 -16.46 -6.47 -1.17
C GLN A 65 -17.12 -6.80 -2.50
N ASN A 66 -16.97 -8.03 -2.97
CA ASN A 66 -17.60 -8.55 -4.19
C ASN A 66 -18.95 -9.25 -3.93
N ARG A 67 -19.55 -9.07 -2.74
CA ARG A 67 -20.84 -9.66 -2.34
C ARG A 67 -20.89 -11.18 -2.33
N GLN A 68 -19.74 -11.84 -2.28
CA GLN A 68 -19.56 -13.30 -2.23
C GLN A 68 -19.57 -13.79 -0.80
N TYR A 69 -20.70 -13.65 -0.13
CA TYR A 69 -20.81 -13.97 1.30
C TYR A 69 -20.63 -15.45 1.62
N LYS A 70 -21.04 -16.35 0.70
CA LYS A 70 -20.86 -17.80 0.88
C LYS A 70 -19.39 -18.18 1.03
N GLU A 71 -18.54 -17.64 0.15
CA GLU A 71 -17.10 -17.85 0.11
C GLU A 71 -16.42 -17.18 1.31
N ALA A 72 -16.85 -15.96 1.66
CA ALA A 72 -16.37 -15.26 2.83
C ALA A 72 -16.66 -16.03 4.14
N PHE A 73 -17.87 -16.55 4.32
CA PHE A 73 -18.20 -17.42 5.47
C PHE A 73 -17.44 -18.74 5.44
N ALA A 74 -17.21 -19.33 4.26
CA ALA A 74 -16.40 -20.53 4.12
C ALA A 74 -14.94 -20.27 4.59
N THR A 75 -14.37 -19.12 4.25
CA THR A 75 -13.04 -18.69 4.70
C THR A 75 -13.02 -18.54 6.23
N CYS A 76 -14.07 -17.94 6.83
CA CYS A 76 -14.17 -17.84 8.29
C CYS A 76 -14.21 -19.22 8.96
N ARG A 77 -14.92 -20.20 8.39
CA ARG A 77 -14.93 -21.58 8.91
C ARG A 77 -13.56 -22.23 8.88
N GLN A 78 -12.76 -21.98 7.84
CA GLN A 78 -11.38 -22.49 7.74
C GLN A 78 -10.49 -21.86 8.82
N MET A 79 -10.62 -20.55 9.04
CA MET A 79 -9.90 -19.88 10.13
C MET A 79 -10.28 -20.45 11.50
N ASP A 80 -11.58 -20.69 11.76
CA ASP A 80 -12.02 -21.32 13.02
C ASP A 80 -11.43 -22.71 13.21
N ALA A 81 -11.37 -23.51 12.15
CA ALA A 81 -10.77 -24.84 12.22
C ALA A 81 -9.28 -24.74 12.60
N LEU A 82 -8.54 -23.82 12.00
CA LEU A 82 -7.14 -23.57 12.34
C LEU A 82 -6.99 -23.12 13.81
N ILE A 83 -7.83 -22.19 14.26
CA ILE A 83 -7.82 -21.71 15.64
C ILE A 83 -8.12 -22.87 16.60
N TYR A 84 -9.17 -23.64 16.31
CA TYR A 84 -9.55 -24.78 17.14
C TYR A 84 -8.39 -25.80 17.30
N TYR A 85 -7.71 -26.19 16.20
CA TYR A 85 -6.57 -27.10 16.29
C TYR A 85 -5.40 -26.50 17.07
N ASN A 86 -5.12 -25.21 16.89
CA ASN A 86 -4.10 -24.52 17.66
C ASN A 86 -4.41 -24.49 19.16
N GLU A 87 -5.67 -24.26 19.51
CA GLU A 87 -6.13 -24.29 20.91
C GLU A 87 -6.01 -25.70 21.54
N GLN A 88 -6.33 -26.75 20.78
CA GLN A 88 -6.15 -28.11 21.24
C GLN A 88 -4.66 -28.45 21.44
N GLU A 89 -3.80 -27.99 20.58
CA GLU A 89 -2.35 -28.19 20.71
C GLU A 89 -1.76 -27.42 21.88
N LYS A 90 -2.17 -26.15 22.06
CA LYS A 90 -1.70 -25.28 23.15
C LYS A 90 -2.40 -25.55 24.49
N LYS A 91 -3.53 -26.25 24.47
CA LYS A 91 -4.44 -26.40 25.61
C LYS A 91 -4.87 -25.05 26.23
N SER A 92 -5.00 -24.05 25.42
CA SER A 92 -5.33 -22.68 25.80
C SER A 92 -6.21 -22.02 24.74
N PRO A 93 -7.27 -21.28 25.12
CA PRO A 93 -8.13 -20.59 24.17
C PRO A 93 -7.41 -19.39 23.55
N GLU A 94 -7.65 -19.19 22.27
CA GLU A 94 -7.07 -18.09 21.47
C GLU A 94 -8.11 -16.97 21.27
N TYR A 95 -8.52 -16.34 22.37
CA TYR A 95 -9.60 -15.32 22.37
C TYR A 95 -9.35 -14.18 21.37
N LYS A 96 -8.09 -13.74 21.20
CA LYS A 96 -7.74 -12.70 20.24
C LYS A 96 -8.06 -13.11 18.80
N LEU A 97 -7.69 -14.33 18.40
CA LEU A 97 -7.96 -14.83 17.05
C LEU A 97 -9.46 -15.06 16.84
N ARG A 98 -10.16 -15.60 17.86
CA ARG A 98 -11.62 -15.73 17.85
C ARG A 98 -12.32 -14.38 17.72
N PHE A 99 -11.81 -13.36 18.41
CA PHE A 99 -12.31 -11.99 18.27
C PHE A 99 -12.16 -11.48 16.85
N MET A 100 -10.98 -11.64 16.23
CA MET A 100 -10.72 -11.18 14.86
C MET A 100 -11.68 -11.84 13.85
N VAL A 101 -11.87 -13.15 13.92
CA VAL A 101 -12.79 -13.88 13.02
C VAL A 101 -14.25 -13.54 13.32
N GLY A 102 -14.61 -13.42 14.61
CA GLY A 102 -15.95 -13.02 15.02
C GLY A 102 -16.34 -11.63 14.54
N LYS A 103 -15.42 -10.67 14.61
CA LYS A 103 -15.60 -9.32 14.06
C LYS A 103 -15.84 -9.34 12.55
N GLU A 104 -15.08 -10.14 11.80
CA GLU A 104 -15.27 -10.28 10.36
C GLU A 104 -16.64 -10.88 10.02
N ARG A 105 -17.11 -11.88 10.78
CA ARG A 105 -18.48 -12.41 10.65
C ARG A 105 -19.54 -11.37 10.98
N LEU A 106 -19.33 -10.60 12.04
CA LEU A 106 -20.25 -9.53 12.40
C LEU A 106 -20.40 -8.53 11.27
N ARG A 107 -19.31 -8.13 10.64
CA ARG A 107 -19.32 -7.24 9.46
C ARG A 107 -20.16 -7.82 8.31
N MET A 108 -19.99 -9.11 8.01
CA MET A 108 -20.77 -9.79 6.97
C MET A 108 -22.27 -9.85 7.30
N TYR A 109 -22.64 -10.25 8.54
CA TYR A 109 -24.03 -10.31 8.94
C TYR A 109 -24.67 -8.93 9.04
N THR A 110 -23.88 -7.90 9.38
CA THR A 110 -24.33 -6.50 9.34
C THR A 110 -24.67 -6.08 7.90
N ASN A 111 -23.82 -6.40 6.93
CA ASN A 111 -24.10 -6.15 5.52
C ASN A 111 -25.33 -6.90 5.01
N LEU A 112 -25.54 -8.13 5.50
CA LEU A 112 -26.71 -8.96 5.18
C LEU A 112 -27.97 -8.57 5.96
N LYS A 113 -27.89 -7.56 6.86
CA LYS A 113 -28.98 -7.11 7.74
C LYS A 113 -29.55 -8.21 8.64
N ASN A 114 -28.72 -9.19 9.02
CA ASN A 114 -29.12 -10.27 9.93
C ASN A 114 -28.91 -9.90 11.39
N THR A 115 -29.89 -9.22 11.98
CA THR A 115 -29.86 -8.68 13.34
C THR A 115 -29.62 -9.74 14.39
N GLU A 116 -30.21 -10.92 14.25
CA GLU A 116 -30.12 -11.99 15.25
C GLU A 116 -28.69 -12.54 15.35
N GLN A 117 -28.07 -12.82 14.20
CA GLN A 117 -26.69 -13.29 14.18
C GLN A 117 -25.73 -12.20 14.66
N CYS A 118 -25.99 -10.93 14.34
CA CYS A 118 -25.21 -9.81 14.86
C CYS A 118 -25.26 -9.75 16.40
N LYS A 119 -26.45 -9.87 17.03
CA LYS A 119 -26.57 -9.86 18.50
C LYS A 119 -25.78 -11.00 19.15
N ILE A 120 -25.86 -12.21 18.58
CA ILE A 120 -25.12 -13.37 19.09
C ILE A 120 -23.62 -13.11 19.05
N LEU A 121 -23.14 -12.63 17.92
CA LEU A 121 -21.72 -12.33 17.72
C LEU A 121 -21.22 -11.20 18.61
N LEU A 122 -21.99 -10.12 18.77
CA LEU A 122 -21.62 -9.04 19.68
C LEU A 122 -21.44 -9.57 21.10
N LYS A 123 -22.39 -10.39 21.61
CA LYS A 123 -22.25 -11.02 22.93
C LYS A 123 -20.98 -11.87 23.04
N GLN A 124 -20.62 -12.61 21.99
CA GLN A 124 -19.39 -13.40 21.98
C GLN A 124 -18.14 -12.52 21.97
N LEU A 125 -18.14 -11.44 21.18
CA LEU A 125 -17.01 -10.50 21.11
C LEU A 125 -16.78 -9.81 22.45
N HIS A 126 -17.83 -9.40 23.16
CA HIS A 126 -17.72 -8.88 24.52
C HIS A 126 -17.06 -9.91 25.46
N SER A 127 -17.53 -11.16 25.43
CA SER A 127 -16.95 -12.22 26.26
C SER A 127 -15.43 -12.39 25.97
N TYR A 128 -15.02 -12.29 24.72
CA TYR A 128 -13.59 -12.41 24.36
C TYR A 128 -12.76 -11.20 24.85
N THR A 129 -13.30 -9.99 24.75
CA THR A 129 -12.59 -8.80 25.23
C THR A 129 -12.47 -8.77 26.74
N ASP A 130 -13.50 -9.25 27.46
CA ASP A 130 -13.50 -9.37 28.91
C ASP A 130 -12.43 -10.36 29.40
N GLN A 131 -12.25 -11.47 28.69
CA GLN A 131 -11.20 -12.46 29.01
C GLN A 131 -9.79 -11.91 28.74
N LEU A 132 -9.64 -11.11 27.72
CA LEU A 132 -8.31 -10.57 27.31
C LEU A 132 -7.91 -9.33 28.11
N LYS A 133 -8.86 -8.60 28.68
CA LYS A 133 -8.66 -7.34 29.43
C LYS A 133 -7.77 -6.35 28.66
N SER A 134 -7.93 -6.30 27.32
CA SER A 134 -7.14 -5.47 26.44
C SER A 134 -7.91 -4.21 26.06
N ASP A 135 -7.40 -3.04 26.45
CA ASP A 135 -8.02 -1.75 26.10
C ASP A 135 -8.14 -1.55 24.59
N SER A 136 -7.12 -1.94 23.83
CA SER A 136 -7.14 -1.85 22.38
C SER A 136 -8.26 -2.68 21.75
N LEU A 137 -8.52 -3.89 22.23
CA LEU A 137 -9.60 -4.74 21.71
C LEU A 137 -10.98 -4.24 22.18
N GLN A 138 -11.07 -3.63 23.35
CA GLN A 138 -12.31 -2.97 23.80
C GLN A 138 -12.64 -1.76 22.93
N GLU A 139 -11.67 -0.94 22.58
CA GLU A 139 -11.86 0.17 21.63
C GLU A 139 -12.27 -0.33 20.24
N GLU A 140 -11.63 -1.39 19.75
CA GLU A 140 -11.97 -2.01 18.46
C GLU A 140 -13.39 -2.59 18.48
N LEU A 141 -13.83 -3.16 19.61
CA LEU A 141 -15.19 -3.64 19.80
C LEU A 141 -16.19 -2.48 19.78
N LEU A 142 -15.93 -1.41 20.52
CA LEU A 142 -16.77 -0.21 20.53
C LEU A 142 -16.96 0.40 19.14
N MET A 143 -15.87 0.50 18.35
CA MET A 143 -15.94 0.93 16.94
C MET A 143 -16.83 -0.01 16.11
N THR A 144 -16.69 -1.31 16.33
CA THR A 144 -17.45 -2.32 15.60
C THR A 144 -18.94 -2.27 15.97
N GLU A 145 -19.26 -2.05 17.24
CA GLU A 145 -20.63 -1.85 17.74
C GLU A 145 -21.24 -0.55 17.21
N ALA A 146 -20.48 0.52 17.22
CA ALA A 146 -20.93 1.79 16.65
C ALA A 146 -21.36 1.62 15.19
N ASN A 147 -20.53 0.94 14.36
CA ASN A 147 -20.85 0.64 12.97
C ASN A 147 -22.09 -0.26 12.82
N TYR A 148 -22.24 -1.26 13.70
CA TYR A 148 -23.42 -2.11 13.74
C TYR A 148 -24.67 -1.27 14.03
N TYR A 149 -24.67 -0.48 15.12
CA TYR A 149 -25.81 0.35 15.49
C TYR A 149 -26.17 1.38 14.41
N GLN A 150 -25.18 1.99 13.77
CA GLN A 150 -25.37 2.89 12.64
C GLN A 150 -26.09 2.18 11.48
N THR A 151 -25.59 0.99 11.11
CA THR A 151 -26.15 0.24 9.97
C THR A 151 -27.62 -0.16 10.18
N PHE A 152 -28.04 -0.29 11.42
CA PHE A 152 -29.42 -0.60 11.78
C PHE A 152 -30.23 0.62 12.24
N GLY A 153 -29.71 1.85 12.07
CA GLY A 153 -30.40 3.09 12.38
C GLY A 153 -30.55 3.39 13.86
N MET A 154 -29.80 2.70 14.73
CA MET A 154 -29.82 2.91 16.18
C MET A 154 -28.82 4.02 16.56
N THR A 155 -29.12 5.25 16.14
CA THR A 155 -28.21 6.38 16.26
C THR A 155 -27.74 6.65 17.68
N ASP A 156 -28.68 6.60 18.65
CA ASP A 156 -28.36 6.90 20.06
C ASP A 156 -27.34 5.91 20.64
N LYS A 157 -27.49 4.61 20.35
CA LYS A 157 -26.53 3.58 20.78
C LYS A 157 -25.17 3.72 20.11
N SER A 158 -25.15 4.09 18.84
CA SER A 158 -23.91 4.40 18.15
C SER A 158 -23.20 5.58 18.78
N LEU A 159 -23.93 6.66 19.09
CA LEU A 159 -23.41 7.83 19.80
C LEU A 159 -22.84 7.46 21.17
N GLU A 160 -23.51 6.59 21.91
CA GLU A 160 -23.05 6.09 23.21
C GLU A 160 -21.68 5.37 23.08
N CYS A 161 -21.53 4.48 22.10
CA CYS A 161 -20.26 3.82 21.83
C CYS A 161 -19.14 4.81 21.51
N TYR A 162 -19.42 5.82 20.69
CA TYR A 162 -18.43 6.85 20.38
C TYR A 162 -18.10 7.73 21.58
N ASN A 163 -19.09 8.07 22.41
CA ASN A 163 -18.82 8.85 23.62
C ASN A 163 -17.88 8.09 24.58
N ILE A 164 -18.08 6.78 24.75
CA ILE A 164 -17.18 5.95 25.54
C ILE A 164 -15.77 5.95 24.93
N LEU A 165 -15.66 5.81 23.60
CA LEU A 165 -14.38 5.89 22.89
C LEU A 165 -13.70 7.25 23.09
N PHE A 166 -14.44 8.34 22.96
CA PHE A 166 -13.92 9.68 23.17
C PHE A 166 -13.40 9.86 24.60
N GLN A 167 -14.12 9.38 25.60
CA GLN A 167 -13.67 9.43 26.99
C GLN A 167 -12.39 8.64 27.20
N LYS A 168 -12.33 7.38 26.71
CA LYS A 168 -11.12 6.55 26.80
C LYS A 168 -9.91 7.22 26.14
N ARG A 169 -10.07 7.72 24.93
CA ARG A 169 -8.99 8.37 24.17
C ARG A 169 -8.59 9.72 24.76
N SER A 170 -9.53 10.47 25.32
CA SER A 170 -9.24 11.70 26.04
C SER A 170 -8.38 11.45 27.27
N THR A 171 -8.67 10.39 28.01
CA THR A 171 -7.87 9.96 29.17
C THR A 171 -6.45 9.56 28.72
N GLY A 172 -6.32 8.87 27.59
CA GLY A 172 -5.05 8.51 26.95
C GLY A 172 -4.35 9.67 26.21
N LYS A 173 -4.97 10.85 26.11
CA LYS A 173 -4.49 12.02 25.33
C LYS A 173 -4.29 11.69 23.84
N ASP A 174 -5.06 10.77 23.28
CA ASP A 174 -5.04 10.39 21.86
C ASP A 174 -5.94 11.32 21.03
N GLU A 175 -5.49 12.56 20.83
CA GLU A 175 -6.24 13.56 20.06
C GLU A 175 -6.46 13.14 18.60
N LYS A 176 -5.49 12.45 17.98
CA LYS A 176 -5.63 11.97 16.61
C LYS A 176 -6.70 10.89 16.48
N GLY A 177 -6.76 10.00 17.45
CA GLY A 177 -7.79 8.97 17.51
C GLY A 177 -9.18 9.57 17.70
N ILE A 178 -9.31 10.63 18.52
CA ILE A 178 -10.58 11.36 18.72
C ILE A 178 -10.99 12.06 17.42
N ASP A 179 -10.09 12.78 16.79
CA ASP A 179 -10.33 13.46 15.51
C ASP A 179 -10.81 12.48 14.43
N GLN A 180 -10.15 11.31 14.34
CA GLN A 180 -10.54 10.27 13.40
C GLN A 180 -11.94 9.71 13.70
N CYS A 181 -12.30 9.50 14.98
CA CYS A 181 -13.65 9.08 15.35
C CYS A 181 -14.72 10.05 14.85
N TYR A 182 -14.52 11.36 15.04
CA TYR A 182 -15.45 12.36 14.55
C TYR A 182 -15.58 12.37 13.03
N LYS A 183 -14.44 12.24 12.32
CA LYS A 183 -14.41 12.16 10.86
C LYS A 183 -15.13 10.94 10.32
N ASP A 184 -14.92 9.78 10.95
CA ASP A 184 -15.56 8.52 10.56
C ASP A 184 -17.09 8.63 10.74
N MET A 185 -17.54 9.23 11.85
CA MET A 185 -18.97 9.44 12.07
C MET A 185 -19.60 10.45 11.10
N LEU A 186 -18.90 11.54 10.82
CA LEU A 186 -19.38 12.53 9.85
C LEU A 186 -19.47 11.92 8.45
N GLY A 187 -18.42 11.22 8.03
CA GLY A 187 -18.39 10.53 6.73
C GLY A 187 -19.51 9.50 6.60
N TYR A 188 -19.77 8.74 7.66
CA TYR A 188 -20.89 7.80 7.68
C TYR A 188 -22.26 8.52 7.59
N ALA A 189 -22.46 9.60 8.36
CA ALA A 189 -23.69 10.37 8.33
C ALA A 189 -23.97 10.97 6.95
N GLU A 190 -22.95 11.46 6.28
CA GLU A 190 -23.02 12.02 4.93
C GLU A 190 -23.33 10.93 3.88
N GLN A 191 -22.64 9.80 3.92
CA GLN A 191 -22.87 8.67 3.01
C GLN A 191 -24.28 8.10 3.10
N ASN A 192 -24.90 8.14 4.29
CA ASN A 192 -26.25 7.62 4.52
C ASN A 192 -27.32 8.71 4.52
N ASN A 193 -26.98 9.95 4.16
CA ASN A 193 -27.89 11.11 4.20
C ASN A 193 -28.59 11.26 5.57
N ASN A 194 -27.91 10.92 6.67
CA ASN A 194 -28.44 11.04 8.04
C ASN A 194 -28.13 12.44 8.58
N ALA A 195 -28.96 13.43 8.18
CA ALA A 195 -28.79 14.82 8.58
C ALA A 195 -28.83 15.03 10.11
N PRO A 196 -29.73 14.39 10.90
CA PRO A 196 -29.73 14.52 12.36
C PRO A 196 -28.42 14.08 13.00
N LEU A 197 -27.86 12.96 12.57
CA LEU A 197 -26.58 12.45 13.06
C LEU A 197 -25.43 13.42 12.66
N ALA A 198 -25.40 13.88 11.43
CA ALA A 198 -24.39 14.83 10.97
C ALA A 198 -24.38 16.12 11.78
N ILE A 199 -25.56 16.68 12.07
CA ILE A 199 -25.70 17.89 12.89
C ILE A 199 -25.22 17.63 14.33
N ALA A 200 -25.66 16.52 14.95
CA ALA A 200 -25.23 16.16 16.30
C ALA A 200 -23.71 15.99 16.39
N MET A 201 -23.12 15.29 15.41
CA MET A 201 -21.67 15.07 15.38
C MET A 201 -20.89 16.36 15.11
N ARG A 202 -21.34 17.20 14.22
CA ARG A 202 -20.70 18.52 14.00
C ARG A 202 -20.70 19.36 15.26
N LYS A 203 -21.83 19.38 15.99
CA LYS A 203 -21.93 20.10 17.27
C LYS A 203 -20.95 19.55 18.31
N LEU A 204 -20.87 18.23 18.47
CA LEU A 204 -19.95 17.61 19.41
C LEU A 204 -18.47 17.83 18.98
N TYR A 205 -18.20 17.67 17.69
CA TYR A 205 -16.86 17.89 17.15
C TYR A 205 -16.40 19.33 17.33
N THR A 206 -17.27 20.29 17.05
CA THR A 206 -16.96 21.73 17.25
C THR A 206 -16.74 22.01 18.74
N SER A 207 -17.61 21.51 19.64
CA SER A 207 -17.44 21.68 21.08
C SER A 207 -16.13 21.07 21.59
N TRP A 208 -15.77 19.89 21.08
CA TRP A 208 -14.47 19.26 21.41
C TRP A 208 -13.30 20.09 20.83
N GLN A 209 -13.38 20.51 19.58
CA GLN A 209 -12.38 21.40 18.97
C GLN A 209 -12.22 22.69 19.75
N ASP A 210 -13.31 23.30 20.18
CA ASP A 210 -13.29 24.55 20.95
C ASP A 210 -12.66 24.35 22.33
N SER A 211 -12.93 23.21 23.00
CA SER A 211 -12.30 22.88 24.28
C SER A 211 -10.80 22.64 24.16
N ILE A 212 -10.33 22.05 23.06
CA ILE A 212 -8.90 21.85 22.78
C ILE A 212 -8.27 23.11 22.17
N LYS A 213 -9.03 23.82 21.31
CA LYS A 213 -8.59 25.08 20.74
C LYS A 213 -8.29 26.14 21.80
N ALA A 214 -9.05 26.21 22.87
CA ALA A 214 -8.74 27.13 23.96
C ALA A 214 -7.31 26.93 24.52
N VAL A 215 -6.82 25.68 24.44
CA VAL A 215 -5.46 25.31 24.86
C VAL A 215 -4.43 25.40 23.70
N LYS A 216 -4.86 25.16 22.45
CA LYS A 216 -3.97 25.10 21.28
C LYS A 216 -4.01 26.32 20.37
N THR A 217 -5.04 27.19 20.50
CA THR A 217 -5.31 28.29 19.55
C THR A 217 -4.13 29.24 19.41
N ALA A 218 -3.37 29.46 20.47
CA ALA A 218 -2.17 30.29 20.40
C ALA A 218 -1.06 29.63 19.55
N ASN A 219 -0.92 28.31 19.61
CA ASN A 219 0.14 27.59 18.88
C ASN A 219 -0.26 27.24 17.43
N GLU A 220 -1.53 26.92 17.15
CA GLU A 220 -1.99 26.63 15.81
C GLU A 220 -2.21 27.90 14.98
N LEU A 221 -2.70 28.98 15.61
CA LEU A 221 -2.76 30.29 14.96
C LEU A 221 -1.36 30.75 14.59
N ASN A 222 -0.38 30.60 15.50
CA ASN A 222 1.02 30.89 15.20
C ASN A 222 1.58 29.99 14.09
N THR A 223 1.20 28.71 14.08
CA THR A 223 1.67 27.76 13.05
C THR A 223 1.00 28.02 11.69
N LEU A 224 -0.28 28.36 11.69
CA LEU A 224 -1.01 28.77 10.47
C LEU A 224 -0.50 30.13 9.98
N GLN A 225 -0.25 31.06 10.89
CA GLN A 225 0.31 32.35 10.58
C GLN A 225 1.74 32.19 10.03
N GLN A 226 2.58 31.34 10.64
CA GLN A 226 3.89 30.98 10.09
C GLN A 226 3.79 30.27 8.74
N LYS A 227 2.84 29.36 8.55
CA LYS A 227 2.60 28.70 7.25
C LYS A 227 2.12 29.69 6.19
N TYR A 228 1.24 30.62 6.56
CA TYR A 228 0.76 31.67 5.66
C TYR A 228 1.91 32.63 5.31
N GLU A 229 2.69 33.06 6.28
CA GLU A 229 3.89 33.88 6.07
C GLU A 229 4.95 33.16 5.26
N THR A 230 5.15 31.86 5.51
CA THR A 230 6.07 31.01 4.72
C THR A 230 5.54 30.80 3.30
N SER A 231 4.22 30.62 3.13
CA SER A 231 3.60 30.51 1.83
C SER A 231 3.65 31.83 1.05
N GLN A 232 3.46 32.95 1.71
CA GLN A 232 3.65 34.28 1.12
C GLN A 232 5.10 34.52 0.74
N LYS A 233 6.07 34.17 1.62
CA LYS A 233 7.50 34.24 1.30
C LYS A 233 7.86 33.32 0.12
N THR A 234 7.32 32.09 0.09
CA THR A 234 7.58 31.18 -1.06
C THR A 234 6.93 31.65 -2.35
N LEU A 235 5.79 32.34 -2.30
CA LEU A 235 5.19 32.99 -3.46
C LEU A 235 6.06 34.15 -3.93
N GLN A 236 6.50 34.99 -2.99
CA GLN A 236 7.38 36.12 -3.26
C GLN A 236 8.73 35.65 -3.81
N GLU A 237 9.34 34.59 -3.21
CA GLU A 237 10.54 33.96 -3.74
C GLU A 237 10.36 33.32 -5.13
N LYS A 238 9.16 32.80 -5.42
CA LYS A 238 8.83 32.30 -6.77
C LYS A 238 8.67 33.44 -7.76
N GLU A 239 8.02 34.54 -7.39
CA GLU A 239 7.91 35.72 -8.22
C GLU A 239 9.28 36.35 -8.47
N ASP A 240 10.12 36.45 -7.45
CA ASP A 240 11.49 36.92 -7.57
C ASP A 240 12.34 35.98 -8.45
N LYS A 241 12.19 34.65 -8.31
CA LYS A 241 12.84 33.67 -9.17
C LYS A 241 12.34 33.74 -10.62
N ILE A 242 11.03 33.96 -10.83
CA ILE A 242 10.47 34.13 -12.17
C ILE A 242 11.05 35.39 -12.82
N THR A 243 11.08 36.51 -12.06
CA THR A 243 11.67 37.78 -12.52
C THR A 243 13.16 37.65 -12.79
N THR A 244 13.88 36.98 -11.88
CA THR A 244 15.32 36.70 -12.06
C THR A 244 15.57 35.78 -13.25
N ASN A 245 14.78 34.72 -13.42
CA ASN A 245 14.88 33.81 -14.57
C ASN A 245 14.54 34.53 -15.88
N LEU A 246 13.58 35.43 -15.86
CA LEU A 246 13.20 36.24 -17.03
C LEU A 246 14.35 37.17 -17.43
N ILE A 247 15.00 37.83 -16.46
CA ILE A 247 16.19 38.64 -16.68
C ILE A 247 17.35 37.78 -17.22
N ILE A 248 17.56 36.58 -16.67
CA ILE A 248 18.58 35.65 -17.13
C ILE A 248 18.29 35.20 -18.57
N ILE A 249 17.01 34.88 -18.90
CA ILE A 249 16.62 34.48 -20.25
C ILE A 249 16.87 35.63 -21.23
N ILE A 250 16.51 36.86 -20.88
CA ILE A 250 16.78 38.04 -21.71
C ILE A 250 18.29 38.22 -21.90
N ALA A 251 19.08 38.13 -20.84
CA ALA A 251 20.52 38.22 -20.90
C ALA A 251 21.13 37.11 -21.78
N LEU A 252 20.64 35.87 -21.67
CA LEU A 252 21.05 34.74 -22.50
C LEU A 252 20.66 34.93 -23.97
N CYS A 253 19.48 35.50 -24.23
CA CYS A 253 19.07 35.84 -25.59
C CYS A 253 19.97 36.91 -26.22
N VAL A 254 20.33 37.94 -25.46
CA VAL A 254 21.28 38.96 -25.92
C VAL A 254 22.68 38.35 -26.14
N LEU A 255 23.13 37.51 -25.21
CA LEU A 255 24.42 36.83 -25.34
C LEU A 255 24.44 35.86 -26.52
N SER A 256 23.35 35.11 -26.75
CA SER A 256 23.23 34.22 -27.92
C SER A 256 23.21 34.98 -29.24
N ALA A 257 22.58 36.15 -29.28
CA ALA A 257 22.61 37.02 -30.46
C ALA A 257 24.02 37.55 -30.74
N ILE A 258 24.77 37.93 -29.70
CA ILE A 258 26.17 38.36 -29.82
C ILE A 258 27.03 37.18 -30.26
N LEU A 259 26.84 35.98 -29.70
CA LEU A 259 27.55 34.77 -30.12
C LEU A 259 27.23 34.37 -31.55
N ALA A 260 25.97 34.46 -31.97
CA ALA A 260 25.55 34.20 -33.35
C ALA A 260 26.21 35.18 -34.33
N ALA A 261 26.24 36.47 -33.97
CA ALA A 261 26.96 37.47 -34.78
C ALA A 261 28.48 37.21 -34.82
N GLY A 262 29.07 36.77 -33.68
CA GLY A 262 30.48 36.37 -33.60
C GLY A 262 30.78 35.12 -34.42
N LEU A 263 29.85 34.11 -34.39
CA LEU A 263 29.97 32.90 -35.21
C LEU A 263 29.87 33.21 -36.73
N LEU A 264 28.95 34.12 -37.09
CA LEU A 264 28.85 34.57 -38.47
C LEU A 264 30.14 35.30 -38.93
N PHE A 265 30.73 36.09 -38.04
CA PHE A 265 32.02 36.73 -38.30
C PHE A 265 33.14 35.71 -38.36
N LEU A 266 33.18 34.70 -37.47
CA LEU A 266 34.13 33.60 -37.52
C LEU A 266 33.93 32.71 -38.75
N ALA A 267 32.67 32.45 -39.15
CA ALA A 267 32.36 31.71 -40.36
C ALA A 267 32.92 32.44 -41.63
N THR A 268 32.84 33.77 -41.65
CA THR A 268 33.44 34.55 -42.73
C THR A 268 34.99 34.51 -42.72
N LEU A 269 35.59 34.40 -41.52
CA LEU A 269 37.02 34.16 -41.37
C LEU A 269 37.44 32.72 -41.74
N LEU A 270 36.60 31.72 -41.33
CA LEU A 270 36.84 30.31 -41.66
C LEU A 270 36.74 30.02 -43.14
N PHE A 271 35.89 30.74 -43.92
CA PHE A 271 35.90 30.65 -45.38
C PHE A 271 37.26 31.10 -45.99
N LYS A 272 37.99 31.97 -45.30
CA LYS A 272 39.38 32.31 -45.68
C LYS A 272 40.37 31.21 -45.32
N HIS A 273 40.05 30.33 -44.39
CA HIS A 273 40.94 29.26 -43.94
C HIS A 273 40.62 27.86 -44.49
N ILE A 274 39.64 27.71 -45.41
CA ILE A 274 39.28 26.43 -46.05
C ILE A 274 40.49 25.72 -46.74
N ARG A 275 41.57 26.46 -46.99
CA ARG A 275 42.82 25.82 -47.41
C ARG A 275 43.48 24.91 -46.36
N GLN A 276 43.07 24.96 -45.10
CA GLN A 276 43.57 24.06 -44.04
C GLN A 276 42.81 22.72 -43.95
N VAL A 277 41.68 22.54 -44.66
CA VAL A 277 40.88 21.29 -44.68
C VAL A 277 41.67 20.08 -45.19
N LYS A 278 42.75 20.30 -45.95
CA LYS A 278 43.66 19.19 -46.32
C LYS A 278 44.32 18.52 -45.07
N LYS A 279 44.54 19.27 -43.99
CA LYS A 279 45.10 18.71 -42.76
C LYS A 279 44.05 17.94 -41.94
N LEU A 280 42.75 18.29 -42.04
CA LEU A 280 41.66 17.61 -41.32
C LEU A 280 41.33 16.23 -41.92
N LYS A 281 41.47 16.07 -43.23
CA LYS A 281 41.34 14.74 -43.87
C LYS A 281 42.39 13.74 -43.36
N HIS A 282 43.55 14.21 -43.04
CA HIS A 282 44.61 13.33 -42.53
C HIS A 282 44.35 12.89 -41.07
N SER A 283 43.79 13.78 -40.22
CA SER A 283 43.44 13.40 -38.86
C SER A 283 42.20 12.51 -38.81
N LEU A 284 41.26 12.64 -39.73
CA LEU A 284 40.11 11.75 -39.86
C LEU A 284 40.51 10.34 -40.27
N GLN A 285 41.50 10.22 -41.11
CA GLN A 285 42.05 8.93 -41.53
C GLN A 285 42.72 8.22 -40.34
N ILE A 286 43.47 8.96 -39.52
CA ILE A 286 44.07 8.44 -38.28
C ILE A 286 43.01 8.06 -37.25
N ALA A 287 41.92 8.84 -37.12
CA ALA A 287 40.83 8.51 -36.20
C ALA A 287 40.06 7.24 -36.60
N ASN A 288 39.86 7.03 -37.91
CA ASN A 288 39.25 5.80 -38.41
C ASN A 288 40.14 4.57 -38.20
N GLU A 289 41.44 4.71 -38.43
CA GLU A 289 42.41 3.62 -38.16
C GLU A 289 42.43 3.26 -36.64
N ASN A 290 42.34 4.28 -35.78
CA ASN A 290 42.23 4.04 -34.32
C ASN A 290 40.91 3.39 -33.90
N ASN A 291 39.79 3.72 -34.54
CA ASN A 291 38.49 3.08 -34.26
C ASN A 291 38.47 1.63 -34.75
N GLU A 292 39.08 1.35 -35.89
CA GLU A 292 39.23 -0.02 -36.39
C GLU A 292 40.10 -0.88 -35.45
N GLN A 293 41.18 -0.29 -34.92
CA GLN A 293 42.00 -0.97 -33.91
C GLN A 293 41.27 -1.21 -32.61
N LYS A 294 40.45 -0.24 -32.12
CA LYS A 294 39.62 -0.42 -30.95
C LYS A 294 38.53 -1.47 -31.15
N SER A 295 37.90 -1.51 -32.32
CA SER A 295 36.89 -2.53 -32.64
C SER A 295 37.49 -3.93 -32.69
N LYS A 296 38.70 -4.09 -33.30
CA LYS A 296 39.44 -5.35 -33.28
C LYS A 296 39.86 -5.76 -31.86
N PHE A 297 40.20 -4.78 -31.01
CA PHE A 297 40.57 -5.04 -29.62
C PHE A 297 39.36 -5.50 -28.79
N ILE A 298 38.22 -4.83 -28.97
CA ILE A 298 36.94 -5.23 -28.28
C ILE A 298 36.52 -6.64 -28.75
N GLY A 299 36.57 -6.90 -30.05
CA GLY A 299 36.28 -8.23 -30.60
C GLY A 299 37.18 -9.35 -30.04
N ASN A 300 38.46 -9.04 -29.84
CA ASN A 300 39.41 -9.99 -29.26
C ASN A 300 39.15 -10.25 -27.76
N ILE A 301 38.75 -9.20 -27.02
CA ILE A 301 38.36 -9.33 -25.61
C ILE A 301 37.05 -10.12 -25.46
N SER A 302 36.05 -9.80 -26.30
CA SER A 302 34.79 -10.54 -26.33
C SER A 302 35.02 -12.03 -26.65
N ALA A 303 35.84 -12.33 -27.66
CA ALA A 303 36.16 -13.71 -28.00
C ALA A 303 36.96 -14.46 -26.92
N GLN A 304 37.69 -13.75 -26.06
CA GLN A 304 38.38 -14.36 -24.92
C GLN A 304 37.49 -14.54 -23.68
N ILE A 305 36.50 -13.66 -23.48
CA ILE A 305 35.60 -13.68 -22.31
C ILE A 305 34.40 -14.60 -22.55
N GLU A 306 33.90 -14.69 -23.79
CA GLU A 306 32.73 -15.50 -24.14
C GLU A 306 32.86 -16.99 -23.72
N PRO A 307 33.99 -17.68 -23.92
CA PRO A 307 34.18 -19.03 -23.44
C PRO A 307 34.12 -19.13 -21.89
N SER A 308 34.67 -18.13 -21.22
CA SER A 308 34.68 -18.09 -19.75
C SER A 308 33.28 -17.85 -19.19
N LEU A 309 32.49 -16.98 -19.80
CA LEU A 309 31.09 -16.74 -19.46
C LEU A 309 30.21 -17.98 -19.73
N ASN A 310 30.44 -18.68 -20.83
CA ASN A 310 29.75 -19.92 -21.14
C ASN A 310 30.08 -21.04 -20.14
N THR A 311 31.33 -21.11 -19.72
CA THR A 311 31.77 -22.08 -18.68
C THR A 311 31.14 -21.76 -17.32
N ILE A 312 30.99 -20.49 -16.98
CA ILE A 312 30.32 -20.07 -15.75
C ILE A 312 28.80 -20.34 -15.85
N ASP A 313 28.18 -20.11 -17.00
CA ASP A 313 26.76 -20.38 -17.24
C ASP A 313 26.44 -21.88 -17.18
N GLU A 314 27.35 -22.74 -17.70
CA GLU A 314 27.23 -24.18 -17.58
C GLU A 314 27.49 -24.69 -16.16
N ALA A 315 28.45 -24.11 -15.46
CA ALA A 315 28.74 -24.45 -14.07
C ALA A 315 27.62 -24.04 -13.10
N THR A 316 26.88 -22.97 -13.42
CA THR A 316 25.75 -22.51 -12.59
C THR A 316 24.46 -23.26 -12.87
N LYS A 317 24.31 -23.96 -13.99
CA LYS A 317 23.14 -24.81 -14.28
C LYS A 317 23.07 -26.09 -13.42
N GLY A 318 24.16 -26.44 -12.76
CA GLY A 318 24.22 -27.62 -11.90
C GLY A 318 24.09 -27.35 -10.39
N THR A 319 24.09 -26.12 -9.96
CA THR A 319 24.03 -25.77 -8.54
C THR A 319 22.86 -24.80 -8.33
N ILE A 320 22.12 -24.98 -7.25
CA ILE A 320 20.96 -24.16 -6.88
C ILE A 320 21.33 -22.67 -6.96
N SER A 321 21.10 -22.09 -8.12
CA SER A 321 21.41 -20.67 -8.36
C SER A 321 20.20 -19.82 -8.07
N THR A 322 20.42 -18.75 -7.34
CA THR A 322 19.43 -17.69 -7.15
C THR A 322 19.06 -17.10 -8.53
N PRO A 323 17.78 -16.83 -8.79
CA PRO A 323 17.29 -16.25 -10.07
C PRO A 323 18.07 -15.01 -10.52
N ILE A 324 18.57 -14.23 -9.55
CA ILE A 324 19.35 -13.00 -9.74
C ILE A 324 20.69 -13.24 -10.47
N LEU A 325 21.34 -14.39 -10.22
CA LEU A 325 22.64 -14.67 -10.85
C LEU A 325 22.48 -15.02 -12.33
N HIS A 326 21.41 -15.75 -12.67
CA HIS A 326 21.11 -16.10 -14.06
C HIS A 326 20.69 -14.87 -14.89
N GLU A 327 19.94 -13.95 -14.29
CA GLU A 327 19.52 -12.69 -14.91
C GLU A 327 20.71 -11.75 -15.16
N ASN A 328 21.66 -11.68 -14.24
CA ASN A 328 22.88 -10.89 -14.39
C ASN A 328 23.84 -11.47 -15.45
N ILE A 329 23.95 -12.79 -15.58
CA ILE A 329 24.74 -13.44 -16.63
C ILE A 329 24.08 -13.22 -18.00
N LYS A 330 22.74 -13.26 -18.08
CA LYS A 330 21.99 -12.97 -19.30
C LYS A 330 22.15 -11.50 -19.73
N ALA A 331 22.05 -10.56 -18.79
CA ALA A 331 22.27 -9.14 -19.03
C ALA A 331 23.70 -8.84 -19.51
N LEU A 332 24.70 -9.53 -18.99
CA LEU A 332 26.10 -9.43 -19.44
C LEU A 332 26.30 -9.99 -20.86
N LYS A 333 25.59 -11.07 -21.23
CA LYS A 333 25.61 -11.63 -22.59
C LYS A 333 24.91 -10.72 -23.62
N GLU A 334 23.88 -9.98 -23.20
CA GLU A 334 23.18 -9.03 -24.07
C GLU A 334 23.96 -7.70 -24.25
N LEU A 335 24.89 -7.40 -23.36
CA LEU A 335 25.76 -6.21 -23.42
C LEU A 335 27.06 -6.43 -24.23
N MET A 336 27.42 -7.66 -24.50
CA MET A 336 28.57 -8.06 -25.32
C MET A 336 28.18 -8.22 -26.80
#